data_cba8a7eb16134cf0247d2daee5c5b350
#
_entry.id   cba8a7eb16134cf0247d2daee5c5b350
#
_cell.length_a   1.000
_cell.length_b   1.000
_cell.length_c   1.000
_cell.angle_alpha   90.00
_cell.angle_beta   90.00
_cell.angle_gamma   90.00
#
_symmetry.space_group_name_H-M   'P 1'
#
loop_
_entity.id
_entity.type
_entity.pdbx_description
1 polymer ?
#
loop_
_entity_poly.entity_id
_entity_poly.type
_entity_poly.pdbx_seq_one_letter_code
_entity_poly.pdbx_strand_id
1 'polypeptide(L)'
;MKKYISLLSVFFISLTLSACHQKPVKSIVTPLTTPKKQETSSLELFPLSEFPHAGWSKVDLAGRKWYIDTEKVLTRNELTSLAFVQNDKGEVLLHIFPNQQGKIKINNSLSNKDGFILMVLNGRAISLSKINSAEVLPFYVGDENITIKLAEEITQKKLIRK
;
A
#
# COMPACT_ATOMS: atom_id res chain seq x y z
N MET A 1 -30.55 -46.54 -7.75
CA MET A 1 -29.24 -45.92 -7.92
C MET A 1 -29.49 -44.44 -8.22
N LYS A 2 -29.29 -43.59 -7.22
CA LYS A 2 -29.72 -42.18 -7.25
C LYS A 2 -28.56 -41.31 -7.73
N LYS A 3 -28.80 -40.57 -8.83
CA LYS A 3 -27.91 -39.56 -9.40
C LYS A 3 -28.04 -38.27 -8.56
N TYR A 4 -26.97 -37.79 -7.96
CA TYR A 4 -26.92 -36.46 -7.38
C TYR A 4 -26.25 -35.52 -8.39
N ILE A 5 -27.04 -34.62 -8.93
CA ILE A 5 -26.57 -33.49 -9.75
C ILE A 5 -26.28 -32.35 -8.77
N SER A 6 -25.01 -32.02 -8.59
CA SER A 6 -24.57 -30.86 -7.82
C SER A 6 -24.55 -29.62 -8.73
N LEU A 7 -25.46 -28.70 -8.46
CA LEU A 7 -25.56 -27.41 -9.15
C LEU A 7 -24.48 -26.49 -8.56
N LEU A 8 -23.39 -26.28 -9.31
CA LEU A 8 -22.37 -25.29 -9.00
C LEU A 8 -22.84 -23.95 -9.56
N SER A 9 -23.37 -23.09 -8.69
CA SER A 9 -23.75 -21.72 -9.02
C SER A 9 -22.50 -20.86 -9.17
N VAL A 10 -22.12 -20.58 -10.41
CA VAL A 10 -21.04 -19.64 -10.74
C VAL A 10 -21.58 -18.22 -10.62
N PHE A 11 -21.19 -17.54 -9.56
CA PHE A 11 -21.50 -16.12 -9.37
C PHE A 11 -20.50 -15.29 -10.19
N PHE A 12 -20.89 -14.93 -11.42
CA PHE A 12 -20.17 -13.94 -12.22
C PHE A 12 -20.46 -12.54 -11.69
N ILE A 13 -19.54 -11.98 -10.92
CA ILE A 13 -19.56 -10.54 -10.59
C ILE A 13 -18.90 -9.81 -11.76
N SER A 14 -19.74 -9.28 -12.66
CA SER A 14 -19.31 -8.35 -13.70
C SER A 14 -19.00 -6.99 -13.06
N LEU A 15 -17.70 -6.68 -12.87
CA LEU A 15 -17.24 -5.34 -12.57
C LEU A 15 -17.38 -4.47 -13.81
N THR A 16 -18.43 -3.64 -13.86
CA THR A 16 -18.53 -2.55 -14.82
C THR A 16 -17.60 -1.43 -14.38
N LEU A 17 -16.50 -1.27 -15.08
CA LEU A 17 -15.60 -0.11 -14.98
C LEU A 17 -16.30 1.12 -15.56
N SER A 18 -16.96 1.89 -14.71
CA SER A 18 -17.39 3.24 -15.07
C SER A 18 -16.17 4.15 -15.13
N ALA A 19 -15.70 4.45 -16.34
CA ALA A 19 -14.67 5.43 -16.60
C ALA A 19 -15.20 6.84 -16.29
N CYS A 20 -15.08 7.29 -15.05
CA CYS A 20 -15.29 8.68 -14.71
C CYS A 20 -14.10 9.51 -15.17
N HIS A 21 -14.37 10.51 -15.99
CA HIS A 21 -13.42 11.53 -16.44
C HIS A 21 -12.92 12.31 -15.20
N GLN A 22 -11.75 11.95 -14.70
CA GLN A 22 -11.15 12.60 -13.52
C GLN A 22 -10.31 13.78 -13.95
N LYS A 23 -10.57 14.94 -13.32
CA LYS A 23 -9.77 16.16 -13.47
C LYS A 23 -8.36 15.93 -12.89
N PRO A 24 -7.32 16.59 -13.43
CA PRO A 24 -5.96 16.44 -12.90
C PRO A 24 -5.91 16.80 -11.43
N VAL A 25 -5.46 15.87 -10.60
CA VAL A 25 -5.34 16.04 -9.16
C VAL A 25 -4.05 16.78 -8.85
N LYS A 26 -4.19 17.90 -8.16
CA LYS A 26 -3.07 18.69 -7.68
C LYS A 26 -2.35 17.90 -6.58
N SER A 27 -1.06 17.67 -6.71
CA SER A 27 -0.26 16.98 -5.68
C SER A 27 -0.34 17.74 -4.35
N ILE A 28 -0.79 17.06 -3.30
CA ILE A 28 -0.83 17.59 -1.93
C ILE A 28 0.24 16.85 -1.14
N VAL A 29 1.27 17.57 -0.71
CA VAL A 29 2.32 17.03 0.15
C VAL A 29 1.97 17.34 1.59
N THR A 30 1.85 16.32 2.43
CA THR A 30 1.54 16.45 3.85
C THR A 30 2.70 15.91 4.69
N PRO A 31 3.39 16.75 5.50
CA PRO A 31 4.43 16.28 6.41
C PRO A 31 3.84 15.36 7.50
N LEU A 32 4.52 14.26 7.76
CA LEU A 32 4.19 13.33 8.83
C LEU A 32 4.87 13.79 10.13
N THR A 33 4.24 14.73 10.83
CA THR A 33 4.71 15.15 12.16
C THR A 33 4.18 14.18 13.21
N THR A 34 5.04 13.77 14.14
CA THR A 34 4.68 12.89 15.26
C THR A 34 3.64 13.60 16.16
N PRO A 35 2.41 13.11 16.28
CA PRO A 35 1.42 13.73 17.17
C PRO A 35 1.67 13.34 18.64
N LYS A 36 1.42 14.28 19.55
CA LYS A 36 1.34 13.99 20.98
C LYS A 36 0.22 13.00 21.24
N LYS A 37 0.57 11.80 21.72
CA LYS A 37 -0.23 10.76 22.41
C LYS A 37 -1.76 10.81 22.15
N GLN A 38 -2.16 10.53 20.93
CA GLN A 38 -3.50 10.14 20.54
C GLN A 38 -3.34 8.72 19.96
N GLU A 39 -4.32 7.85 20.09
CA GLU A 39 -4.24 6.51 19.49
C GLU A 39 -3.96 6.65 18.00
N THR A 40 -2.70 6.55 17.67
CA THR A 40 -2.23 6.74 16.29
C THR A 40 -2.52 5.47 15.52
N SER A 41 -3.20 5.60 14.38
CA SER A 41 -3.33 4.49 13.46
C SER A 41 -1.96 3.87 13.19
N SER A 42 -1.85 2.56 13.34
CA SER A 42 -0.60 1.86 13.04
C SER A 42 -0.45 1.75 11.53
N LEU A 43 0.56 2.42 10.99
CA LEU A 43 1.00 2.24 9.61
C LEU A 43 2.27 1.40 9.62
N GLU A 44 2.25 0.29 8.89
CA GLU A 44 3.35 -0.63 8.76
C GLU A 44 3.57 -0.96 7.27
N LEU A 45 4.82 -0.89 6.84
CA LEU A 45 5.22 -1.22 5.48
C LEU A 45 6.18 -2.40 5.54
N PHE A 46 5.75 -3.53 5.02
CA PHE A 46 6.51 -4.78 5.05
C PHE A 46 7.18 -5.05 3.72
N PRO A 47 8.50 -5.24 3.66
CA PRO A 47 9.17 -5.75 2.48
C PRO A 47 8.70 -7.19 2.16
N LEU A 48 8.38 -7.44 0.89
CA LEU A 48 7.96 -8.74 0.38
C LEU A 48 8.74 -9.16 -0.86
N SER A 49 8.80 -10.47 -1.06
CA SER A 49 9.35 -11.10 -2.27
C SER A 49 8.48 -12.27 -2.72
N GLU A 50 8.43 -12.52 -4.02
CA GLU A 50 7.86 -13.75 -4.57
C GLU A 50 8.79 -14.95 -4.39
N PHE A 51 10.07 -14.70 -4.09
CA PHE A 51 11.10 -15.73 -3.89
C PHE A 51 11.42 -15.91 -2.40
N PRO A 52 11.78 -17.13 -1.99
CA PRO A 52 12.17 -17.40 -0.61
C PRO A 52 13.48 -16.69 -0.25
N HIS A 53 13.50 -16.09 0.94
CA HIS A 53 14.68 -15.51 1.56
C HIS A 53 14.90 -16.12 2.94
N ALA A 54 16.17 -16.26 3.34
CA ALA A 54 16.51 -16.75 4.67
C ALA A 54 15.97 -15.79 5.75
N GLY A 55 15.27 -16.31 6.74
CA GLY A 55 14.68 -15.55 7.83
C GLY A 55 13.32 -14.89 7.51
N TRP A 56 12.85 -14.95 6.27
CA TRP A 56 11.55 -14.40 5.91
C TRP A 56 10.40 -15.38 6.16
N SER A 57 9.28 -14.87 6.63
CA SER A 57 8.08 -15.66 6.87
C SER A 57 7.25 -15.83 5.62
N LYS A 58 6.71 -17.02 5.39
CA LYS A 58 5.81 -17.28 4.27
C LYS A 58 4.39 -16.83 4.59
N VAL A 59 3.77 -16.11 3.68
CA VAL A 59 2.38 -15.62 3.80
C VAL A 59 1.62 -15.88 2.51
N ASP A 60 0.30 -16.01 2.61
CA ASP A 60 -0.61 -16.09 1.47
C ASP A 60 -1.36 -14.77 1.33
N LEU A 61 -1.17 -14.07 0.20
CA LEU A 61 -1.87 -12.83 -0.12
C LEU A 61 -2.55 -12.97 -1.48
N ALA A 62 -3.86 -12.78 -1.52
CA ALA A 62 -4.68 -12.87 -2.73
C ALA A 62 -4.46 -14.18 -3.54
N GLY A 63 -4.29 -15.32 -2.82
CA GLY A 63 -4.08 -16.63 -3.43
C GLY A 63 -2.67 -16.87 -3.99
N ARG A 64 -1.73 -15.97 -3.72
CA ARG A 64 -0.31 -16.11 -4.08
C ARG A 64 0.55 -16.27 -2.84
N LYS A 65 1.62 -17.04 -2.98
CA LYS A 65 2.62 -17.23 -1.92
C LYS A 65 3.64 -16.11 -1.99
N TRP A 66 3.86 -15.46 -0.83
CA TRP A 66 4.82 -14.40 -0.64
C TRP A 66 5.75 -14.71 0.52
N TYR A 67 6.88 -14.06 0.55
CA TYR A 67 7.82 -14.09 1.67
C TYR A 67 7.93 -12.67 2.21
N ILE A 68 7.72 -12.51 3.53
CA ILE A 68 7.67 -11.23 4.21
C ILE A 68 8.83 -11.08 5.19
N ASP A 69 9.50 -9.93 5.13
CA ASP A 69 10.50 -9.55 6.13
C ASP A 69 9.81 -8.85 7.30
N THR A 70 9.61 -9.57 8.40
CA THR A 70 8.97 -9.02 9.59
C THR A 70 9.94 -8.26 10.51
N GLU A 71 11.25 -8.36 10.26
CA GLU A 71 12.27 -7.64 11.04
C GLU A 71 12.53 -6.21 10.52
N LYS A 72 12.33 -6.00 9.20
CA LYS A 72 12.60 -4.72 8.54
C LYS A 72 11.36 -3.92 8.20
N VAL A 73 10.37 -4.00 9.07
CA VAL A 73 9.14 -3.21 8.94
C VAL A 73 9.47 -1.72 9.04
N LEU A 74 8.90 -0.93 8.12
CA LEU A 74 8.88 0.51 8.26
C LEU A 74 7.59 0.92 8.96
N THR A 75 7.72 1.80 9.92
CA THR A 75 6.61 2.43 10.62
C THR A 75 6.53 3.90 10.22
N ARG A 76 5.59 4.63 10.77
CA ARG A 76 5.48 6.09 10.56
C ARG A 76 6.77 6.84 10.90
N ASN A 77 7.57 6.35 11.84
CA ASN A 77 8.82 7.00 12.27
C ASN A 77 9.89 7.02 11.18
N GLU A 78 9.85 6.08 10.24
CA GLU A 78 10.76 6.00 9.11
C GLU A 78 10.25 6.76 7.86
N LEU A 79 9.17 7.53 8.00
CA LEU A 79 8.57 8.29 6.90
C LEU A 79 8.73 9.81 7.12
N THR A 80 8.87 10.54 6.03
CA THR A 80 8.96 12.01 6.03
C THR A 80 7.63 12.65 5.70
N SER A 81 6.99 12.20 4.62
CA SER A 81 5.77 12.79 4.09
C SER A 81 5.03 11.81 3.19
N LEU A 82 3.83 12.22 2.77
CA LEU A 82 3.08 11.56 1.71
C LEU A 82 2.53 12.61 0.73
N ALA A 83 2.26 12.18 -0.50
CA ALA A 83 1.65 13.02 -1.54
C ALA A 83 0.65 12.20 -2.37
N PHE A 84 -0.29 12.91 -2.99
CA PHE A 84 -1.13 12.34 -4.04
C PHE A 84 -0.54 12.72 -5.39
N VAL A 85 -0.42 11.74 -6.25
CA VAL A 85 0.09 11.93 -7.60
C VAL A 85 -0.82 11.23 -8.57
N GLN A 86 -1.22 11.93 -9.63
CA GLN A 86 -1.93 11.30 -10.73
C GLN A 86 -0.90 10.77 -11.75
N ASN A 87 -1.04 9.52 -12.14
CA ASN A 87 -0.20 8.93 -13.18
C ASN A 87 -0.74 9.26 -14.58
N ASP A 88 -0.01 8.86 -15.62
CA ASP A 88 -0.35 9.09 -17.03
C ASP A 88 -1.68 8.42 -17.45
N LYS A 89 -2.16 7.46 -16.68
CA LYS A 89 -3.45 6.78 -16.89
C LYS A 89 -4.61 7.46 -16.18
N GLY A 90 -4.36 8.56 -15.46
CA GLY A 90 -5.36 9.24 -14.66
C GLY A 90 -5.66 8.60 -13.31
N GLU A 91 -4.91 7.55 -12.90
CA GLU A 91 -5.08 6.91 -11.60
C GLU A 91 -4.39 7.74 -10.51
N VAL A 92 -5.04 7.85 -9.36
CA VAL A 92 -4.48 8.55 -8.20
C VAL A 92 -3.67 7.56 -7.36
N LEU A 93 -2.39 7.88 -7.16
CA LEU A 93 -1.46 7.11 -6.35
C LEU A 93 -1.16 7.86 -5.05
N LEU A 94 -1.06 7.11 -3.97
CA LEU A 94 -0.48 7.59 -2.72
C LEU A 94 1.03 7.35 -2.77
N HIS A 95 1.80 8.42 -2.83
CA HIS A 95 3.25 8.37 -2.73
C HIS A 95 3.66 8.56 -1.27
N ILE A 96 4.43 7.62 -0.73
CA ILE A 96 5.02 7.69 0.60
C ILE A 96 6.52 7.93 0.45
N PHE A 97 7.04 8.91 1.18
CA PHE A 97 8.45 9.29 1.15
C PHE A 97 9.14 8.83 2.43
N PRO A 98 10.00 7.80 2.36
CA PRO A 98 10.81 7.38 3.49
C PRO A 98 11.85 8.45 3.88
N ASN A 99 12.17 8.53 5.18
CA ASN A 99 13.32 9.26 5.64
C ASN A 99 14.60 8.43 5.41
N GLN A 100 15.77 8.97 5.83
CA GLN A 100 17.05 8.30 5.60
C GLN A 100 17.10 6.88 6.20
N GLN A 101 16.55 6.67 7.39
CA GLN A 101 16.51 5.35 8.03
C GLN A 101 15.57 4.39 7.25
N GLY A 102 14.42 4.88 6.82
CA GLY A 102 13.50 4.12 5.98
C GLY A 102 14.14 3.68 4.66
N LYS A 103 14.86 4.58 3.98
CA LYS A 103 15.59 4.27 2.75
C LYS A 103 16.64 3.17 2.95
N ILE A 104 17.39 3.23 4.06
CA ILE A 104 18.39 2.20 4.41
C ILE A 104 17.70 0.84 4.62
N LYS A 105 16.59 0.79 5.38
CA LYS A 105 15.82 -0.45 5.59
C LYS A 105 15.34 -1.04 4.26
N ILE A 106 14.77 -0.21 3.38
CA ILE A 106 14.26 -0.64 2.08
C ILE A 106 15.40 -1.19 1.22
N ASN A 107 16.49 -0.44 1.07
CA ASN A 107 17.63 -0.86 0.24
C ASN A 107 18.24 -2.18 0.71
N ASN A 108 18.32 -2.38 2.02
CA ASN A 108 18.82 -3.64 2.61
C ASN A 108 17.86 -4.82 2.37
N SER A 109 16.56 -4.55 2.21
CA SER A 109 15.57 -5.59 1.94
C SER A 109 15.42 -5.87 0.45
N LEU A 110 15.61 -4.85 -0.40
CA LEU A 110 15.44 -4.90 -1.85
C LEU A 110 16.74 -5.17 -2.62
N SER A 111 17.77 -5.72 -2.00
CA SER A 111 19.06 -6.06 -2.64
C SER A 111 18.91 -6.93 -3.91
N ASN A 112 17.74 -7.50 -4.15
CA ASN A 112 17.34 -8.15 -5.39
C ASN A 112 16.23 -7.34 -6.09
N LYS A 113 16.35 -7.13 -7.39
CA LYS A 113 15.53 -6.27 -8.28
C LYS A 113 14.00 -6.50 -8.30
N ASP A 114 13.47 -7.41 -7.51
CA ASP A 114 12.05 -7.83 -7.49
C ASP A 114 11.37 -7.61 -6.14
N GLY A 115 11.69 -6.51 -5.48
CA GLY A 115 11.10 -6.16 -4.20
C GLY A 115 9.70 -5.59 -4.31
N PHE A 116 8.86 -5.99 -3.36
CA PHE A 116 7.54 -5.43 -3.16
C PHE A 116 7.44 -4.89 -1.73
N ILE A 117 6.53 -3.95 -1.53
CA ILE A 117 6.15 -3.50 -0.18
C ILE A 117 4.64 -3.63 -0.01
N LEU A 118 4.24 -4.30 1.06
CA LEU A 118 2.87 -4.38 1.53
C LEU A 118 2.60 -3.24 2.49
N MET A 119 1.61 -2.42 2.20
CA MET A 119 1.08 -1.44 3.13
C MET A 119 -0.01 -2.07 3.99
N VAL A 120 0.18 -2.00 5.30
CA VAL A 120 -0.77 -2.44 6.32
C VAL A 120 -1.15 -1.23 7.17
N LEU A 121 -2.44 -1.01 7.36
CA LEU A 121 -2.97 0.05 8.23
C LEU A 121 -3.95 -0.55 9.23
N ASN A 122 -3.69 -0.34 10.51
CA ASN A 122 -4.47 -0.90 11.61
C ASN A 122 -4.69 -2.42 11.48
N GLY A 123 -3.63 -3.15 11.11
CA GLY A 123 -3.64 -4.61 10.92
C GLY A 123 -4.34 -5.09 9.65
N ARG A 124 -4.79 -4.18 8.76
CA ARG A 124 -5.41 -4.52 7.48
C ARG A 124 -4.43 -4.30 6.34
N ALA A 125 -4.26 -5.31 5.49
CA ALA A 125 -3.53 -5.16 4.23
C ALA A 125 -4.31 -4.23 3.30
N ILE A 126 -3.69 -3.14 2.87
CA ILE A 126 -4.31 -2.09 2.06
C ILE A 126 -3.88 -2.20 0.59
N SER A 127 -2.58 -2.25 0.35
CA SER A 127 -2.04 -2.24 -1.02
C SER A 127 -0.68 -2.91 -1.06
N LEU A 128 -0.39 -3.52 -2.20
CA LEU A 128 0.91 -4.09 -2.52
C LEU A 128 1.50 -3.31 -3.70
N SER A 129 2.73 -2.85 -3.55
CA SER A 129 3.41 -2.09 -4.60
C SER A 129 4.76 -2.71 -4.95
N LYS A 130 5.06 -2.81 -6.25
CA LYS A 130 6.41 -3.13 -6.73
C LYS A 130 7.29 -1.90 -6.56
N ILE A 131 8.46 -2.08 -5.96
CA ILE A 131 9.36 -0.99 -5.61
C ILE A 131 10.62 -1.07 -6.46
N ASN A 132 10.90 0.02 -7.16
CA ASN A 132 12.10 0.17 -7.98
C ASN A 132 13.16 1.08 -7.33
N SER A 133 12.78 1.80 -6.28
CA SER A 133 13.62 2.77 -5.59
C SER A 133 13.14 2.96 -4.16
N ALA A 134 14.06 3.22 -3.24
CA ALA A 134 13.73 3.58 -1.87
C ALA A 134 13.35 5.07 -1.68
N GLU A 135 13.42 5.87 -2.75
CA GLU A 135 13.12 7.31 -2.66
C GLU A 135 11.62 7.58 -2.51
N VAL A 136 10.81 6.81 -3.24
CA VAL A 136 9.36 6.97 -3.27
C VAL A 136 8.69 5.61 -3.35
N LEU A 137 7.69 5.41 -2.50
CA LEU A 137 6.88 4.19 -2.46
C LEU A 137 5.48 4.52 -3.00
N PRO A 138 5.17 4.17 -4.26
CA PRO A 138 3.88 4.45 -4.87
C PRO A 138 2.87 3.36 -4.51
N PHE A 139 1.69 3.72 -4.02
CA PHE A 139 0.62 2.78 -3.73
C PHE A 139 -0.67 3.18 -4.45
N TYR A 140 -1.24 2.24 -5.19
CA TYR A 140 -2.62 2.37 -5.66
C TYR A 140 -3.56 1.84 -4.57
N VAL A 141 -4.45 2.70 -4.09
CA VAL A 141 -5.33 2.37 -2.96
C VAL A 141 -6.82 2.54 -3.30
N GLY A 142 -7.13 2.83 -4.53
CA GLY A 142 -8.49 3.01 -5.03
C GLY A 142 -8.70 4.36 -5.71
N ASP A 143 -9.92 4.87 -5.65
CA ASP A 143 -10.24 6.19 -6.19
C ASP A 143 -9.69 7.35 -5.33
N GLU A 144 -9.82 8.58 -5.82
CA GLU A 144 -9.36 9.78 -5.12
C GLU A 144 -9.94 9.92 -3.70
N ASN A 145 -11.24 9.61 -3.53
CA ASN A 145 -11.89 9.76 -2.23
C ASN A 145 -11.37 8.74 -1.21
N ILE A 146 -11.15 7.50 -1.65
CA ILE A 146 -10.54 6.45 -0.82
C ILE A 146 -9.11 6.84 -0.46
N THR A 147 -8.34 7.33 -1.43
CA THR A 147 -6.95 7.74 -1.25
C THR A 147 -6.85 8.91 -0.24
N ILE A 148 -7.73 9.91 -0.33
CA ILE A 148 -7.79 11.01 0.62
C ILE A 148 -8.13 10.52 2.03
N LYS A 149 -9.17 9.69 2.19
CA LYS A 149 -9.55 9.13 3.50
C LYS A 149 -8.40 8.34 4.13
N LEU A 150 -7.71 7.53 3.32
CA LEU A 150 -6.56 6.76 3.78
C LEU A 150 -5.43 7.67 4.26
N ALA A 151 -5.13 8.73 3.51
CA ALA A 151 -4.10 9.68 3.90
C ALA A 151 -4.48 10.48 5.15
N GLU A 152 -5.76 10.83 5.33
CA GLU A 152 -6.26 11.44 6.57
C GLU A 152 -6.09 10.47 7.75
N GLU A 153 -6.38 9.18 7.56
CA GLU A 153 -6.19 8.15 8.57
C GLU A 153 -4.71 7.97 8.91
N ILE A 154 -3.82 7.95 7.92
CA ILE A 154 -2.37 7.86 8.12
C ILE A 154 -1.84 9.10 8.83
N THR A 155 -2.22 10.30 8.40
CA THR A 155 -1.64 11.56 8.92
C THR A 155 -2.33 12.04 10.18
N GLN A 156 -3.51 11.52 10.50
CA GLN A 156 -4.39 12.05 11.56
C GLN A 156 -4.78 13.52 11.36
N LYS A 157 -4.79 13.98 10.11
CA LYS A 157 -5.12 15.36 9.73
C LYS A 157 -6.18 15.34 8.64
N LYS A 158 -7.17 16.23 8.75
CA LYS A 158 -8.08 16.48 7.62
C LYS A 158 -7.35 17.19 6.50
N LEU A 159 -7.48 16.69 5.29
CA LEU A 159 -6.89 17.27 4.10
C LEU A 159 -7.86 18.28 3.50
N ILE A 160 -7.42 19.52 3.35
CA ILE A 160 -8.22 20.60 2.76
C ILE A 160 -7.96 20.61 1.26
N ARG A 161 -9.02 20.42 0.48
CA ARG A 161 -8.96 20.63 -0.97
C ARG A 161 -8.84 22.11 -1.24
N LYS A 162 -7.83 22.52 -1.97
CA LYS A 162 -7.68 23.88 -2.51
C LYS A 162 -8.15 23.93 -3.96
#